data_c2469dc0751babfe568f25ecd7213b04
#
_entry.id   c2469dc0751babfe568f25ecd7213b04
#
_cell.length_a   1.000
_cell.length_b   1.000
_cell.length_c   1.000
_cell.angle_alpha   90.00
_cell.angle_beta   90.00
_cell.angle_gamma   90.00
#
_symmetry.space_group_name_H-M   'P 1'
#
loop_
_entity.id
_entity.type
_entity.pdbx_description
1 polymer ?
#
loop_
_entity_poly.entity_id
_entity_poly.type
_entity_poly.pdbx_seq_one_letter_code
_entity_poly.pdbx_strand_id
1 'polypeptide(L)'
;MKNELFSIGPITIYGYGLMIAIGVLAAYFSATYRSKKYALDPDKVFYVTVWAVIGGFGGAKLLYLITQLPAILKDPSLLKDARNGFVVYGGIIGGILAAWLYCKVAKLKFIKYFDLVMPSVALAQGFGRIGCFLAGCCYGKETNSAFHILFHDSAYAPNNVPLIPTQ
;
A
#
# COMPACT_ATOMS: atom_id res chain seq x y z
N MET A 1 -6.95 18.55 7.69
CA MET A 1 -7.56 17.24 7.38
C MET A 1 -7.23 16.30 8.52
N LYS A 2 -8.21 15.75 9.20
CA LYS A 2 -7.96 14.78 10.27
C LYS A 2 -7.62 13.45 9.62
N ASN A 3 -6.40 12.97 9.83
CA ASN A 3 -6.00 11.61 9.39
C ASN A 3 -6.75 10.53 10.16
N GLU A 4 -7.26 10.86 11.35
CA GLU A 4 -8.11 10.03 12.19
C GLU A 4 -9.57 10.23 11.79
N LEU A 5 -10.20 9.20 11.21
CA LEU A 5 -11.61 9.26 10.83
C LEU A 5 -12.52 9.02 12.01
N PHE A 6 -12.26 7.99 12.79
CA PHE A 6 -12.94 7.71 14.05
C PHE A 6 -12.14 6.70 14.88
N SER A 7 -12.33 6.75 16.21
CA SER A 7 -11.71 5.83 17.14
C SER A 7 -12.81 5.01 17.85
N ILE A 8 -12.66 3.69 17.84
CA ILE A 8 -13.51 2.76 18.57
C ILE A 8 -12.66 2.10 19.67
N GLY A 9 -12.72 2.66 20.88
CA GLY A 9 -11.87 2.22 21.99
C GLY A 9 -10.38 2.41 21.69
N PRO A 10 -9.54 1.36 21.82
CA PRO A 10 -8.10 1.46 21.60
C PRO A 10 -7.70 1.46 20.10
N ILE A 11 -8.65 1.31 19.18
CA ILE A 11 -8.39 1.21 17.73
C ILE A 11 -8.79 2.52 17.07
N THR A 12 -7.81 3.24 16.54
CA THR A 12 -8.03 4.44 15.71
C THR A 12 -7.95 4.04 14.24
N ILE A 13 -9.01 4.34 13.48
CA ILE A 13 -9.05 4.11 12.04
C ILE A 13 -8.54 5.35 11.33
N TYR A 14 -7.42 5.17 10.65
CA TYR A 14 -6.79 6.21 9.84
C TYR A 14 -7.32 6.17 8.41
N GLY A 15 -7.55 7.34 7.82
CA GLY A 15 -8.03 7.48 6.44
C GLY A 15 -7.12 6.78 5.43
N TYR A 16 -5.81 6.81 5.65
CA TYR A 16 -4.83 6.10 4.83
C TYR A 16 -5.05 4.57 4.85
N GLY A 17 -5.20 3.99 6.04
CA GLY A 17 -5.44 2.55 6.19
C GLY A 17 -6.75 2.09 5.56
N LEU A 18 -7.81 2.90 5.70
CA LEU A 18 -9.10 2.63 5.08
C LEU A 18 -9.01 2.64 3.54
N MET A 19 -8.30 3.63 2.96
CA MET A 19 -8.11 3.69 1.51
C MET A 19 -7.30 2.51 0.97
N ILE A 20 -6.30 2.04 1.71
CA ILE A 20 -5.56 0.81 1.34
C ILE A 20 -6.52 -0.39 1.33
N ALA A 21 -7.34 -0.57 2.36
CA ALA A 21 -8.30 -1.68 2.44
C ALA A 21 -9.30 -1.64 1.27
N ILE A 22 -9.87 -0.47 0.99
CA ILE A 22 -10.77 -0.27 -0.16
C ILE A 22 -10.04 -0.57 -1.48
N GLY A 23 -8.79 -0.10 -1.63
CA GLY A 23 -7.97 -0.34 -2.81
C GLY A 23 -7.71 -1.83 -3.07
N VAL A 24 -7.39 -2.59 -2.02
CA VAL A 24 -7.20 -4.04 -2.11
C VAL A 24 -8.49 -4.75 -2.50
N LEU A 25 -9.62 -4.40 -1.89
CA LEU A 25 -10.93 -4.96 -2.25
C LEU A 25 -11.31 -4.62 -3.69
N ALA A 26 -11.17 -3.36 -4.11
CA ALA A 26 -11.45 -2.94 -5.48
C ALA A 26 -10.56 -3.68 -6.51
N ALA A 27 -9.28 -3.85 -6.19
CA ALA A 27 -8.35 -4.62 -7.01
C ALA A 27 -8.77 -6.09 -7.13
N TYR A 28 -9.16 -6.71 -6.01
CA TYR A 28 -9.62 -8.10 -5.99
C TYR A 28 -10.90 -8.27 -6.83
N PHE A 29 -11.92 -7.44 -6.61
CA PHE A 29 -13.17 -7.52 -7.38
C PHE A 29 -12.94 -7.27 -8.87
N SER A 30 -12.10 -6.30 -9.23
CA SER A 30 -11.73 -6.02 -10.62
C SER A 30 -11.01 -7.22 -11.26
N ALA A 31 -10.04 -7.83 -10.57
CA ALA A 31 -9.33 -9.00 -11.05
C ALA A 31 -10.26 -10.21 -11.19
N THR A 32 -11.15 -10.45 -10.23
CA THR A 32 -12.13 -11.54 -10.24
C THR A 32 -13.15 -11.37 -11.38
N TYR A 33 -13.65 -10.15 -11.61
CA TYR A 33 -14.53 -9.87 -12.74
C TYR A 33 -13.85 -10.17 -14.08
N ARG A 34 -12.59 -9.75 -14.21
CA ARG A 34 -11.80 -9.96 -15.44
C ARG A 34 -11.36 -11.41 -15.63
N SER A 35 -11.17 -12.18 -14.56
CA SER A 35 -10.76 -13.59 -14.66
C SER A 35 -11.73 -14.42 -15.49
N LYS A 36 -13.02 -14.13 -15.38
CA LYS A 36 -14.07 -14.78 -16.19
C LYS A 36 -13.86 -14.56 -17.70
N LYS A 37 -13.43 -13.34 -18.10
CA LYS A 37 -13.15 -12.99 -19.49
C LYS A 37 -11.92 -13.72 -20.06
N TYR A 38 -10.96 -14.02 -19.21
CA TYR A 38 -9.71 -14.68 -19.60
C TYR A 38 -9.72 -16.20 -19.33
N ALA A 39 -10.89 -16.78 -19.00
CA ALA A 39 -11.06 -18.19 -18.66
C ALA A 39 -10.07 -18.64 -17.56
N LEU A 40 -9.84 -17.78 -16.55
CA LEU A 40 -9.03 -18.09 -15.38
C LEU A 40 -9.96 -18.31 -14.18
N ASP A 41 -9.55 -19.26 -13.32
CA ASP A 41 -10.29 -19.63 -12.12
C ASP A 41 -10.31 -18.49 -11.10
N PRO A 42 -11.50 -17.95 -10.72
CA PRO A 42 -11.63 -16.89 -9.73
C PRO A 42 -11.08 -17.25 -8.36
N ASP A 43 -11.19 -18.52 -7.93
CA ASP A 43 -10.69 -18.97 -6.64
C ASP A 43 -9.16 -18.89 -6.61
N LYS A 44 -8.50 -19.19 -7.72
CA LYS A 44 -7.04 -19.05 -7.82
C LYS A 44 -6.62 -17.58 -7.78
N VAL A 45 -7.42 -16.66 -8.34
CA VAL A 45 -7.19 -15.21 -8.22
C VAL A 45 -7.24 -14.78 -6.77
N PHE A 46 -8.18 -15.29 -5.98
CA PHE A 46 -8.25 -15.01 -4.55
C PHE A 46 -6.94 -15.42 -3.83
N TYR A 47 -6.49 -16.65 -4.02
CA TYR A 47 -5.27 -17.12 -3.38
C TYR A 47 -4.01 -16.37 -3.85
N VAL A 48 -3.91 -16.05 -5.15
CA VAL A 48 -2.81 -15.21 -5.66
C VAL A 48 -2.82 -13.85 -4.97
N THR A 49 -4.00 -13.22 -4.81
CA THR A 49 -4.13 -11.92 -4.13
C THR A 49 -3.73 -12.02 -2.67
N VAL A 50 -4.22 -13.02 -1.95
CA VAL A 50 -3.88 -13.24 -0.52
C VAL A 50 -2.38 -13.42 -0.34
N TRP A 51 -1.74 -14.28 -1.13
CA TRP A 51 -0.29 -14.51 -1.05
C TRP A 51 0.51 -13.27 -1.45
N ALA A 52 0.06 -12.51 -2.47
CA ALA A 52 0.69 -11.25 -2.85
C ALA A 52 0.61 -10.20 -1.73
N VAL A 53 -0.52 -10.10 -1.04
CA VAL A 53 -0.70 -9.18 0.10
C VAL A 53 0.19 -9.60 1.27
N ILE A 54 0.17 -10.87 1.67
CA ILE A 54 1.02 -11.37 2.77
C ILE A 54 2.50 -11.17 2.44
N GLY A 55 2.92 -11.57 1.24
CA GLY A 55 4.30 -11.39 0.79
C GLY A 55 4.69 -9.91 0.66
N GLY A 56 3.76 -9.06 0.25
CA GLY A 56 3.95 -7.62 0.16
C GLY A 56 4.20 -6.99 1.53
N PHE A 57 3.34 -7.25 2.50
CA PHE A 57 3.54 -6.75 3.86
C PHE A 57 4.80 -7.34 4.51
N GLY A 58 5.03 -8.63 4.37
CA GLY A 58 6.22 -9.32 4.89
C GLY A 58 7.51 -8.79 4.26
N GLY A 59 7.54 -8.65 2.95
CA GLY A 59 8.69 -8.12 2.20
C GLY A 59 8.98 -6.65 2.53
N ALA A 60 7.95 -5.81 2.63
CA ALA A 60 8.10 -4.41 3.02
C ALA A 60 8.71 -4.28 4.42
N LYS A 61 8.27 -5.14 5.34
CA LYS A 61 8.79 -5.17 6.71
C LYS A 61 10.21 -5.72 6.77
N LEU A 62 10.46 -6.82 6.06
CA LEU A 62 11.77 -7.45 6.01
C LEU A 62 12.82 -6.47 5.46
N LEU A 63 12.53 -5.79 4.35
CA LEU A 63 13.45 -4.84 3.77
C LEU A 63 13.68 -3.63 4.70
N TYR A 64 12.63 -3.16 5.40
CA TYR A 64 12.78 -2.13 6.42
C TYR A 64 13.76 -2.56 7.52
N LEU A 65 13.62 -3.78 8.05
CA LEU A 65 14.52 -4.29 9.08
C LEU A 65 15.96 -4.42 8.57
N ILE A 66 16.15 -4.88 7.34
CA ILE A 66 17.48 -4.97 6.71
C ILE A 66 18.12 -3.59 6.58
N THR A 67 17.37 -2.59 6.12
CA THR A 67 17.89 -1.23 5.94
C THR A 67 18.21 -0.53 7.27
N GLN A 68 17.50 -0.87 8.34
CA GLN A 68 17.72 -0.33 9.68
C GLN A 68 18.66 -1.18 10.53
N LEU A 69 19.15 -2.30 10.03
CA LEU A 69 19.99 -3.23 10.78
C LEU A 69 21.21 -2.56 11.46
N PRO A 70 21.96 -1.65 10.79
CA PRO A 70 23.09 -0.97 11.45
C PRO A 70 22.69 -0.09 12.63
N ALA A 71 21.50 0.51 12.60
CA ALA A 71 20.98 1.33 13.69
C ALA A 71 20.44 0.45 14.83
N ILE A 72 19.74 -0.63 14.49
CA ILE A 72 19.17 -1.58 15.46
C ILE A 72 20.26 -2.30 16.25
N LEU A 73 21.40 -2.61 15.62
CA LEU A 73 22.54 -3.23 16.29
C LEU A 73 23.21 -2.28 17.30
N LYS A 74 23.09 -0.96 17.09
CA LYS A 74 23.61 0.06 18.03
C LYS A 74 22.62 0.34 19.16
N ASP A 75 21.35 0.31 18.88
CA ASP A 75 20.29 0.57 19.84
C ASP A 75 19.09 -0.39 19.62
N PRO A 76 19.05 -1.50 20.38
CA PRO A 76 17.96 -2.48 20.26
C PRO A 76 16.57 -1.93 20.63
N SER A 77 16.47 -0.76 21.27
CA SER A 77 15.18 -0.14 21.60
C SER A 77 14.41 0.28 20.34
N LEU A 78 15.11 0.56 19.24
CA LEU A 78 14.54 0.87 17.92
C LEU A 78 13.69 -0.27 17.34
N LEU A 79 13.87 -1.50 17.81
CA LEU A 79 12.98 -2.62 17.46
C LEU A 79 11.54 -2.40 17.92
N LYS A 80 11.31 -1.65 18.99
CA LYS A 80 9.96 -1.29 19.48
C LYS A 80 9.31 -0.26 18.55
N ASP A 81 10.10 0.69 18.03
CA ASP A 81 9.65 1.70 17.06
C ASP A 81 9.56 1.14 15.62
N ALA A 82 10.18 0.00 15.36
CA ALA A 82 10.09 -0.71 14.10
C ALA A 82 8.65 -1.12 13.70
N ARG A 83 7.65 -0.92 14.57
CA ARG A 83 6.23 -1.18 14.26
C ARG A 83 5.73 -0.36 13.07
N ASN A 84 6.23 0.84 12.87
CA ASN A 84 5.69 1.84 11.93
C ASN A 84 6.46 1.95 10.61
N GLY A 85 7.58 1.24 10.45
CA GLY A 85 8.40 1.34 9.23
C GLY A 85 8.08 0.26 8.20
N PHE A 86 7.87 0.69 6.95
CA PHE A 86 7.70 -0.18 5.79
C PHE A 86 8.43 0.41 4.59
N VAL A 87 9.13 -0.43 3.82
CA VAL A 87 9.82 -0.03 2.60
C VAL A 87 9.05 -0.56 1.39
N VAL A 88 8.52 0.34 0.56
CA VAL A 88 7.65 0.00 -0.58
C VAL A 88 8.30 -0.99 -1.55
N TYR A 89 9.59 -0.83 -1.85
CA TYR A 89 10.31 -1.75 -2.74
C TYR A 89 10.33 -3.19 -2.22
N GLY A 90 10.47 -3.36 -0.90
CA GLY A 90 10.35 -4.68 -0.26
C GLY A 90 8.97 -5.30 -0.46
N GLY A 91 7.93 -4.46 -0.40
CA GLY A 91 6.55 -4.88 -0.66
C GLY A 91 6.33 -5.34 -2.10
N ILE A 92 6.86 -4.61 -3.08
CA ILE A 92 6.76 -4.98 -4.49
C ILE A 92 7.46 -6.32 -4.75
N ILE A 93 8.72 -6.44 -4.32
CA ILE A 93 9.51 -7.65 -4.51
C ILE A 93 8.87 -8.84 -3.78
N GLY A 94 8.52 -8.66 -2.50
CA GLY A 94 7.91 -9.70 -1.68
C GLY A 94 6.55 -10.16 -2.20
N GLY A 95 5.72 -9.24 -2.66
CA GLY A 95 4.42 -9.56 -3.26
C GLY A 95 4.54 -10.35 -4.57
N ILE A 96 5.44 -9.95 -5.46
CA ILE A 96 5.69 -10.66 -6.72
C ILE A 96 6.26 -12.05 -6.44
N LEU A 97 7.24 -12.17 -5.54
CA LEU A 97 7.84 -13.46 -5.19
C LEU A 97 6.84 -14.42 -4.55
N ALA A 98 6.01 -13.94 -3.63
CA ALA A 98 5.00 -14.77 -2.99
C ALA A 98 3.93 -15.26 -3.97
N ALA A 99 3.45 -14.36 -4.86
CA ALA A 99 2.52 -14.73 -5.93
C ALA A 99 3.13 -15.75 -6.91
N TRP A 100 4.41 -15.56 -7.27
CA TRP A 100 5.13 -16.50 -8.14
C TRP A 100 5.31 -17.86 -7.47
N LEU A 101 5.72 -17.91 -6.20
CA LEU A 101 5.85 -19.15 -5.42
C LEU A 101 4.52 -19.89 -5.33
N TYR A 102 3.43 -19.19 -5.01
CA TYR A 102 2.10 -19.79 -4.99
C TYR A 102 1.73 -20.37 -6.35
N CYS A 103 1.90 -19.62 -7.44
CA CYS A 103 1.61 -20.12 -8.78
C CYS A 103 2.45 -21.35 -9.13
N LYS A 104 3.72 -21.40 -8.73
CA LYS A 104 4.60 -22.55 -8.94
C LYS A 104 4.10 -23.78 -8.20
N VAL A 105 3.73 -23.65 -6.92
CA VAL A 105 3.20 -24.76 -6.09
C VAL A 105 1.85 -25.22 -6.62
N ALA A 106 0.97 -24.30 -6.98
CA ALA A 106 -0.36 -24.61 -7.52
C ALA A 106 -0.34 -25.00 -9.02
N LYS A 107 0.84 -25.12 -9.64
CA LYS A 107 1.03 -25.46 -11.07
C LYS A 107 0.29 -24.53 -12.03
N LEU A 108 0.20 -23.24 -11.66
CA LEU A 108 -0.45 -22.19 -12.45
C LEU A 108 0.56 -21.48 -13.36
N LYS A 109 0.10 -20.97 -14.49
CA LYS A 109 0.92 -20.13 -15.39
C LYS A 109 1.01 -18.71 -14.79
N PHE A 110 2.07 -18.41 -14.03
CA PHE A 110 2.27 -17.15 -13.33
C PHE A 110 2.00 -15.92 -14.21
N ILE A 111 2.56 -15.86 -15.42
CA ILE A 111 2.41 -14.71 -16.32
C ILE A 111 0.94 -14.39 -16.62
N LYS A 112 0.07 -15.40 -16.79
CA LYS A 112 -1.34 -15.15 -17.05
C LYS A 112 -2.06 -14.50 -15.88
N TYR A 113 -1.73 -14.92 -14.66
CA TYR A 113 -2.29 -14.32 -13.44
C TYR A 113 -1.66 -12.95 -13.16
N PHE A 114 -0.39 -12.77 -13.47
CA PHE A 114 0.30 -11.51 -13.36
C PHE A 114 -0.32 -10.44 -14.27
N ASP A 115 -0.50 -10.75 -15.56
CA ASP A 115 -1.14 -9.84 -16.52
C ASP A 115 -2.58 -9.52 -16.13
N LEU A 116 -3.32 -10.50 -15.58
CA LEU A 116 -4.66 -10.29 -15.07
C LEU A 116 -4.69 -9.29 -13.92
N VAL A 117 -3.74 -9.40 -12.99
CA VAL A 117 -3.74 -8.63 -11.73
C VAL A 117 -3.13 -7.23 -11.91
N MET A 118 -2.20 -7.03 -12.84
CA MET A 118 -1.49 -5.74 -13.01
C MET A 118 -2.40 -4.50 -13.14
N PRO A 119 -3.47 -4.48 -13.96
CA PRO A 119 -4.37 -3.33 -13.99
C PRO A 119 -5.13 -3.10 -12.68
N SER A 120 -5.38 -4.18 -11.93
CA SER A 120 -6.00 -4.10 -10.60
C SER A 120 -5.06 -3.54 -9.55
N VAL A 121 -3.74 -3.81 -9.68
CA VAL A 121 -2.70 -3.18 -8.85
C VAL A 121 -2.63 -1.68 -9.11
N ALA A 122 -2.71 -1.25 -10.38
CA ALA A 122 -2.75 0.18 -10.71
C ALA A 122 -3.97 0.87 -10.09
N LEU A 123 -5.14 0.19 -10.08
CA LEU A 123 -6.33 0.68 -9.40
C LEU A 123 -6.11 0.83 -7.88
N ALA A 124 -5.55 -0.19 -7.23
CA ALA A 124 -5.21 -0.12 -5.80
C ALA A 124 -4.23 1.00 -5.48
N GLN A 125 -3.25 1.24 -6.36
CA GLN A 125 -2.30 2.34 -6.22
C GLN A 125 -2.99 3.71 -6.29
N GLY A 126 -4.02 3.87 -7.14
CA GLY A 126 -4.85 5.07 -7.18
C GLY A 126 -5.53 5.34 -5.83
N PHE A 127 -6.13 4.33 -5.20
CA PHE A 127 -6.68 4.46 -3.84
C PHE A 127 -5.61 4.79 -2.81
N GLY A 128 -4.40 4.22 -2.94
CA GLY A 128 -3.27 4.57 -2.10
C GLY A 128 -2.88 6.05 -2.19
N ARG A 129 -2.95 6.65 -3.41
CA ARG A 129 -2.72 8.09 -3.60
C ARG A 129 -3.80 8.95 -2.95
N ILE A 130 -5.07 8.53 -3.01
CA ILE A 130 -6.15 9.19 -2.27
C ILE A 130 -5.87 9.10 -0.75
N GLY A 131 -5.39 7.95 -0.28
CA GLY A 131 -4.95 7.78 1.10
C GLY A 131 -3.82 8.73 1.50
N CYS A 132 -2.80 8.90 0.65
CA CYS A 132 -1.72 9.86 0.85
C CYS A 132 -2.25 11.29 0.96
N PHE A 133 -3.23 11.65 0.12
CA PHE A 133 -3.87 12.95 0.17
C PHE A 133 -4.62 13.18 1.50
N LEU A 134 -5.39 12.19 1.95
CA LEU A 134 -6.10 12.26 3.24
C LEU A 134 -5.16 12.35 4.44
N ALA A 135 -4.02 11.66 4.38
CA ALA A 135 -2.99 11.70 5.40
C ALA A 135 -2.18 13.02 5.39
N GLY A 136 -2.24 13.78 4.29
CA GLY A 136 -1.41 14.97 4.10
C GLY A 136 0.08 14.65 3.92
N CYS A 137 0.39 13.44 3.44
CA CYS A 137 1.77 13.06 3.09
C CYS A 137 2.01 13.18 1.57
N CYS A 138 3.27 13.11 1.16
CA CYS A 138 3.65 13.21 -0.27
C CYS A 138 3.20 14.54 -0.92
N TYR A 139 3.20 15.62 -0.16
CA TYR A 139 2.90 16.96 -0.66
C TYR A 139 4.05 17.51 -1.51
N GLY A 140 3.73 18.47 -2.39
CA GLY A 140 4.71 19.14 -3.25
C GLY A 140 5.33 20.39 -2.61
N LYS A 141 5.94 21.20 -3.44
CA LYS A 141 6.57 22.46 -3.02
C LYS A 141 5.52 23.55 -2.74
N GLU A 142 5.92 24.54 -1.95
CA GLU A 142 5.17 25.77 -1.79
C GLU A 142 4.97 26.47 -3.13
N THR A 143 3.79 27.06 -3.34
CA THR A 143 3.45 27.70 -4.60
C THR A 143 2.54 28.91 -4.37
N ASN A 144 2.70 29.90 -5.22
CA ASN A 144 1.79 31.04 -5.31
C ASN A 144 0.75 30.86 -6.45
N SER A 145 0.65 29.66 -7.02
CA SER A 145 -0.32 29.36 -8.08
C SER A 145 -1.75 29.34 -7.53
N ALA A 146 -2.72 29.66 -8.39
CA ALA A 146 -4.15 29.50 -8.07
C ALA A 146 -4.53 28.03 -7.79
N PHE A 147 -3.79 27.07 -8.35
CA PHE A 147 -3.93 25.63 -8.07
C PHE A 147 -3.01 25.23 -6.91
N HIS A 148 -3.51 25.37 -5.70
CA HIS A 148 -2.82 24.93 -4.49
C HIS A 148 -3.80 24.27 -3.52
N ILE A 149 -3.25 23.50 -2.58
CA ILE A 149 -4.00 22.87 -1.48
C ILE A 149 -3.41 23.36 -0.17
N LEU A 150 -4.30 23.71 0.76
CA LEU A 150 -3.97 24.04 2.14
C LEU A 150 -4.29 22.82 3.00
N PHE A 151 -3.28 22.27 3.67
CA PHE A 151 -3.50 21.26 4.69
C PHE A 151 -3.75 21.93 6.04
N HIS A 152 -4.81 21.48 6.72
CA HIS A 152 -5.13 21.90 8.08
C HIS A 152 -5.02 20.68 8.99
N ASP A 153 -4.36 20.83 10.12
CA ASP A 153 -4.17 19.76 11.12
C ASP A 153 -3.51 18.47 10.54
N SER A 154 -2.55 18.65 9.63
CA SER A 154 -1.75 17.54 9.12
C SER A 154 -0.57 17.25 10.05
N ALA A 155 -0.29 15.95 10.27
CA ALA A 155 0.89 15.52 11.00
C ALA A 155 2.18 15.54 10.15
N TYR A 156 2.04 15.60 8.82
CA TYR A 156 3.17 15.46 7.88
C TYR A 156 3.38 16.72 7.04
N ALA A 157 2.32 17.30 6.48
CA ALA A 157 2.43 18.49 5.66
C ALA A 157 2.48 19.77 6.52
N PRO A 158 3.19 20.83 6.06
CA PRO A 158 3.10 22.14 6.65
C PRO A 158 1.65 22.63 6.66
N ASN A 159 1.16 23.06 7.83
CA ASN A 159 -0.21 23.52 7.96
C ASN A 159 -0.36 24.96 7.46
N ASN A 160 -1.45 25.24 6.76
CA ASN A 160 -1.81 26.56 6.24
C ASN A 160 -0.81 27.15 5.23
N VAL A 161 -0.01 26.31 4.59
CA VAL A 161 0.92 26.68 3.53
C VAL A 161 0.34 26.23 2.18
N PRO A 162 0.31 27.09 1.14
CA PRO A 162 -0.16 26.69 -0.18
C PRO A 162 0.85 25.75 -0.86
N LEU A 163 0.45 24.48 -1.05
CA LEU A 163 1.29 23.44 -1.60
C LEU A 163 0.74 22.92 -2.92
N ILE A 164 1.62 22.53 -3.83
CA ILE A 164 1.23 21.84 -5.07
C ILE A 164 0.76 20.43 -4.71
N PRO A 165 -0.45 20.00 -5.14
CA PRO A 165 -0.87 18.60 -4.97
C PRO A 165 -0.05 17.70 -5.88
N THR A 166 0.65 16.72 -5.31
CA THR A 166 1.48 15.74 -6.05
C THR A 166 1.02 14.29 -5.84
N GLN A 167 -0.08 14.13 -5.12
CA GLN A 167 -0.69 12.84 -4.81
C GLN A 167 -1.41 12.19 -6.01
#